data_647d34451cea4e663b6c5b872c113c13
#
_entry.id   647d34451cea4e663b6c5b872c113c13
#
_cell.length_a   1.000
_cell.length_b   1.000
_cell.length_c   1.000
_cell.angle_alpha   90.00
_cell.angle_beta   90.00
_cell.angle_gamma   90.00
#
_symmetry.space_group_name_H-M   'P 1'
#
loop_
_entity.id
_entity.type
_entity.pdbx_description
1 polymer ?
#
loop_
_entity_poly.entity_id
_entity_poly.type
_entity_poly.pdbx_seq_one_letter_code
_entity_poly.pdbx_strand_id
1 'polypeptide(L)'
;MTSGKGQPMKTRILGHFKESAELKEKAALELAEPISRAAGLMYNALTQGNKILACGNGGSAADCQHFAAELVGRFERERMPLPAMALTTDSSIMTAVGNDYSYQDIFTKQVQAFGQPGDILLAISTSGNSGNVIAAIEAAHEREMHIVALTGKGGGKIKPMLNGNDVEICVPHDRTARIQEVHLLTIHCICDGIDAAFFGEDTHE
;
A
#
# COMPACT_ATOMS: atom_id res chain seq x y z
N MET A 1 34.04 -33.67 -5.54
CA MET A 1 32.98 -32.78 -6.14
C MET A 1 31.63 -33.30 -5.64
N THR A 2 31.11 -32.77 -4.55
CA THR A 2 29.82 -33.14 -3.99
C THR A 2 28.74 -32.36 -4.73
N SER A 3 27.97 -33.02 -5.61
CA SER A 3 26.80 -32.47 -6.26
C SER A 3 25.75 -32.21 -5.19
N GLY A 4 25.58 -30.91 -4.82
CA GLY A 4 24.47 -30.50 -3.99
C GLY A 4 23.16 -30.78 -4.71
N LYS A 5 22.49 -31.87 -4.38
CA LYS A 5 21.12 -32.14 -4.82
C LYS A 5 20.24 -31.06 -4.19
N GLY A 6 19.81 -30.06 -4.98
CA GLY A 6 18.82 -29.08 -4.52
C GLY A 6 17.57 -29.78 -4.00
N GLN A 7 16.88 -29.17 -3.02
CA GLN A 7 15.62 -29.68 -2.52
C GLN A 7 14.63 -29.92 -3.67
N PRO A 8 13.84 -31.00 -3.65
CA PRO A 8 12.79 -31.24 -4.64
C PRO A 8 11.85 -30.04 -4.74
N MET A 9 11.42 -29.65 -5.94
CA MET A 9 10.57 -28.47 -6.19
C MET A 9 9.33 -28.46 -5.30
N LYS A 10 8.67 -29.63 -5.15
CA LYS A 10 7.49 -29.78 -4.26
C LYS A 10 7.80 -29.36 -2.82
N THR A 11 8.94 -29.77 -2.27
CA THR A 11 9.34 -29.40 -0.90
C THR A 11 9.57 -27.89 -0.77
N ARG A 12 10.16 -27.25 -1.78
CA ARG A 12 10.34 -25.80 -1.80
C ARG A 12 9.00 -25.07 -1.83
N ILE A 13 8.06 -25.52 -2.65
CA ILE A 13 6.71 -24.94 -2.74
C ILE A 13 6.01 -25.03 -1.39
N LEU A 14 5.98 -26.20 -0.77
CA LEU A 14 5.37 -26.39 0.55
C LEU A 14 6.03 -25.49 1.62
N GLY A 15 7.35 -25.30 1.55
CA GLY A 15 8.08 -24.37 2.40
C GLY A 15 7.62 -22.92 2.24
N HIS A 16 7.37 -22.47 1.01
CA HIS A 16 6.85 -21.11 0.76
C HIS A 16 5.45 -20.89 1.34
N PHE A 17 4.54 -21.86 1.18
CA PHE A 17 3.19 -21.77 1.76
C PHE A 17 3.25 -21.72 3.29
N LYS A 18 4.08 -22.59 3.90
CA LYS A 18 4.25 -22.60 5.36
C LYS A 18 4.81 -21.27 5.87
N GLU A 19 5.91 -20.78 5.28
CA GLU A 19 6.52 -19.50 5.65
C GLU A 19 5.52 -18.34 5.54
N SER A 20 4.70 -18.34 4.48
CA SER A 20 3.67 -17.33 4.27
C SER A 20 2.56 -17.39 5.33
N ALA A 21 2.09 -18.59 5.69
CA ALA A 21 1.06 -18.76 6.72
C ALA A 21 1.57 -18.31 8.10
N GLU A 22 2.76 -18.78 8.51
CA GLU A 22 3.38 -18.39 9.78
C GLU A 22 3.59 -16.87 9.89
N LEU A 23 4.01 -16.22 8.79
CA LEU A 23 4.15 -14.77 8.78
C LEU A 23 2.79 -14.06 8.91
N LYS A 24 1.75 -14.53 8.22
CA LYS A 24 0.41 -13.91 8.31
C LYS A 24 -0.18 -14.03 9.71
N GLU A 25 -0.03 -15.16 10.37
CA GLU A 25 -0.45 -15.33 11.77
C GLU A 25 0.27 -14.34 12.70
N LYS A 26 1.59 -14.19 12.56
CA LYS A 26 2.36 -13.22 13.32
C LYS A 26 1.94 -11.78 12.99
N ALA A 27 1.84 -11.46 11.70
CA ALA A 27 1.47 -10.12 11.23
C ALA A 27 0.06 -9.71 11.70
N ALA A 28 -0.89 -10.64 11.78
CA ALA A 28 -2.23 -10.35 12.28
C ALA A 28 -2.20 -9.77 13.71
N LEU A 29 -1.36 -10.32 14.59
CA LEU A 29 -1.23 -9.85 15.99
C LEU A 29 -0.56 -8.47 16.09
N GLU A 30 0.40 -8.19 15.21
CA GLU A 30 1.18 -6.95 15.26
C GLU A 30 0.54 -5.81 14.46
N LEU A 31 -0.20 -6.12 13.38
CA LEU A 31 -0.67 -5.14 12.40
C LEU A 31 -2.17 -4.87 12.44
N ALA A 32 -2.96 -5.61 13.20
CA ALA A 32 -4.43 -5.39 13.26
C ALA A 32 -4.76 -3.94 13.65
N GLU A 33 -4.11 -3.40 14.69
CA GLU A 33 -4.35 -2.02 15.14
C GLU A 33 -3.94 -0.96 14.11
N PRO A 34 -2.71 -0.96 13.54
CA PRO A 34 -2.37 0.01 12.50
C PRO A 34 -3.21 -0.15 11.22
N ILE A 35 -3.65 -1.36 10.84
CA ILE A 35 -4.56 -1.57 9.71
C ILE A 35 -5.92 -0.94 10.00
N SER A 36 -6.48 -1.15 11.18
CA SER A 36 -7.75 -0.54 11.60
C SER A 36 -7.66 1.00 11.59
N ARG A 37 -6.57 1.57 12.10
CA ARG A 37 -6.32 3.01 12.05
C ARG A 37 -6.24 3.54 10.60
N ALA A 38 -5.58 2.81 9.71
CA ALA A 38 -5.47 3.17 8.31
C ALA A 38 -6.85 3.18 7.61
N ALA A 39 -7.66 2.14 7.84
CA ALA A 39 -9.03 2.08 7.32
C ALA A 39 -9.88 3.25 7.85
N GLY A 40 -9.81 3.56 9.14
CA GLY A 40 -10.52 4.69 9.75
C GLY A 40 -10.05 6.05 9.19
N LEU A 41 -8.75 6.25 8.98
CA LEU A 41 -8.20 7.45 8.39
C LEU A 41 -8.70 7.64 6.95
N MET A 42 -8.66 6.59 6.14
CA MET A 42 -9.16 6.61 4.76
C MET A 42 -10.69 6.82 4.69
N TYR A 43 -11.45 6.15 5.55
CA TYR A 43 -12.89 6.37 5.68
C TYR A 43 -13.22 7.85 5.99
N ASN A 44 -12.54 8.44 6.96
CA ASN A 44 -12.74 9.84 7.33
C ASN A 44 -12.42 10.80 6.17
N ALA A 45 -11.34 10.56 5.43
CA ALA A 45 -11.00 11.35 4.26
C ALA A 45 -12.09 11.25 3.18
N LEU A 46 -12.53 10.03 2.86
CA LEU A 46 -13.57 9.77 1.86
C LEU A 46 -14.91 10.41 2.23
N THR A 47 -15.32 10.39 3.50
CA THR A 47 -16.57 11.05 3.98
C THR A 47 -16.52 12.56 3.89
N GLN A 48 -15.32 13.15 3.89
CA GLN A 48 -15.10 14.59 3.72
C GLN A 48 -14.98 15.02 2.25
N GLY A 49 -15.14 14.07 1.31
CA GLY A 49 -15.03 14.33 -0.13
C GLY A 49 -13.59 14.34 -0.65
N ASN A 50 -12.63 13.90 0.16
CA ASN A 50 -11.25 13.69 -0.24
C ASN A 50 -11.08 12.38 -1.01
N LYS A 51 -9.89 12.17 -1.59
CA LYS A 51 -9.51 11.00 -2.38
C LYS A 51 -8.26 10.32 -1.83
N ILE A 52 -8.01 9.11 -2.34
CA ILE A 52 -6.79 8.36 -2.02
C ILE A 52 -5.94 8.24 -3.29
N LEU A 53 -4.70 8.70 -3.21
CA LEU A 53 -3.68 8.50 -4.23
C LEU A 53 -2.77 7.37 -3.79
N ALA A 54 -2.37 6.48 -4.70
CA ALA A 54 -1.52 5.34 -4.36
C ALA A 54 -0.26 5.29 -5.23
N CYS A 55 0.91 5.11 -4.62
CA CYS A 55 2.19 5.00 -5.31
C CYS A 55 3.05 3.85 -4.79
N GLY A 56 3.82 3.24 -5.69
CA GLY A 56 4.73 2.12 -5.41
C GLY A 56 5.40 1.62 -6.68
N ASN A 57 6.38 0.74 -6.54
CA ASN A 57 7.17 0.23 -7.66
C ASN A 57 6.98 -1.28 -7.86
N GLY A 58 7.08 -1.76 -9.10
CA GLY A 58 7.04 -3.18 -9.42
C GLY A 58 5.77 -3.88 -8.93
N GLY A 59 5.90 -4.89 -8.07
CA GLY A 59 4.75 -5.56 -7.44
C GLY A 59 3.91 -4.60 -6.61
N SER A 60 4.54 -3.67 -5.90
CA SER A 60 3.82 -2.63 -5.15
C SER A 60 3.07 -1.65 -6.07
N ALA A 61 3.50 -1.47 -7.33
CA ALA A 61 2.71 -0.71 -8.31
C ALA A 61 1.43 -1.47 -8.71
N ALA A 62 1.52 -2.79 -8.84
CA ALA A 62 0.34 -3.64 -9.06
C ALA A 62 -0.62 -3.58 -7.85
N ASP A 63 -0.10 -3.60 -6.62
CA ASP A 63 -0.88 -3.45 -5.40
C ASP A 63 -1.62 -2.09 -5.37
N CYS A 64 -0.99 -0.99 -5.82
CA CYS A 64 -1.65 0.32 -5.95
C CYS A 64 -2.84 0.27 -6.93
N GLN A 65 -2.67 -0.40 -8.06
CA GLN A 65 -3.74 -0.55 -9.05
C GLN A 65 -4.86 -1.43 -8.54
N HIS A 66 -4.53 -2.53 -7.85
CA HIS A 66 -5.50 -3.40 -7.19
C HIS A 66 -6.32 -2.60 -6.19
N PHE A 67 -5.68 -1.89 -5.25
CA PHE A 67 -6.36 -1.05 -4.27
C PHE A 67 -7.32 -0.02 -4.92
N ALA A 68 -6.85 0.69 -5.95
CA ALA A 68 -7.67 1.67 -6.64
C ALA A 68 -8.88 1.01 -7.33
N ALA A 69 -8.71 -0.19 -7.90
CA ALA A 69 -9.79 -0.94 -8.52
C ALA A 69 -10.84 -1.39 -7.51
N GLU A 70 -10.43 -1.83 -6.31
CA GLU A 70 -11.33 -2.22 -5.23
C GLU A 70 -12.20 -1.04 -4.75
N LEU A 71 -11.66 0.19 -4.71
CA LEU A 71 -12.41 1.37 -4.29
C LEU A 71 -13.28 1.95 -5.41
N VAL A 72 -12.75 2.08 -6.61
CA VAL A 72 -13.47 2.68 -7.76
C VAL A 72 -14.51 1.73 -8.34
N GLY A 73 -14.22 0.45 -8.40
CA GLY A 73 -15.18 -0.59 -8.75
C GLY A 73 -16.01 -0.99 -7.54
N ARG A 74 -15.71 -2.14 -7.01
CA ARG A 74 -16.22 -2.64 -5.72
C ARG A 74 -15.27 -3.67 -5.15
N PHE A 75 -15.22 -3.80 -3.83
CA PHE A 75 -14.51 -4.90 -3.17
C PHE A 75 -15.40 -6.16 -3.18
N GLU A 76 -16.18 -6.42 -2.15
CA GLU A 76 -17.07 -7.60 -2.09
C GLU A 76 -18.55 -7.22 -2.27
N ARG A 77 -18.97 -6.09 -1.73
CA ARG A 77 -20.37 -5.63 -1.81
C ARG A 77 -20.59 -4.63 -2.94
N GLU A 78 -21.83 -4.62 -3.48
CA GLU A 78 -22.26 -3.60 -4.44
C GLU A 78 -22.46 -2.26 -3.72
N ARG A 79 -21.80 -1.19 -4.21
CA ARG A 79 -21.89 0.15 -3.64
C ARG A 79 -21.46 1.23 -4.66
N MET A 80 -21.61 2.49 -4.28
CA MET A 80 -21.11 3.61 -5.08
C MET A 80 -19.59 3.59 -5.20
N PRO A 81 -19.02 4.06 -6.33
CA PRO A 81 -17.59 4.25 -6.48
C PRO A 81 -17.00 5.18 -5.42
N LEU A 82 -15.83 4.82 -4.86
CA LEU A 82 -15.08 5.65 -3.93
C LEU A 82 -13.84 6.22 -4.62
N PRO A 83 -13.48 7.51 -4.41
CA PRO A 83 -12.41 8.17 -5.16
C PRO A 83 -11.02 7.68 -4.76
N ALA A 84 -10.40 6.86 -5.60
CA ALA A 84 -9.02 6.40 -5.48
C ALA A 84 -8.32 6.39 -6.83
N MET A 85 -7.02 6.64 -6.85
CA MET A 85 -6.21 6.66 -8.06
C MET A 85 -4.82 6.06 -7.82
N ALA A 86 -4.43 5.09 -8.67
CA ALA A 86 -3.06 4.61 -8.72
C ALA A 86 -2.22 5.54 -9.63
N LEU A 87 -1.18 6.16 -9.07
CA LEU A 87 -0.26 7.04 -9.79
C LEU A 87 0.73 6.26 -10.69
N THR A 88 0.47 4.99 -10.91
CA THR A 88 1.35 4.03 -11.57
C THR A 88 0.89 3.65 -12.98
N THR A 89 -0.24 4.20 -13.45
CA THR A 89 -0.92 3.71 -14.66
C THR A 89 -0.75 4.57 -15.90
N ASP A 90 -0.62 5.89 -15.76
CA ASP A 90 -0.46 6.78 -16.90
C ASP A 90 0.97 6.71 -17.43
N SER A 91 1.14 5.95 -18.50
CA SER A 91 2.45 5.72 -19.12
C SER A 91 3.04 6.99 -19.71
N SER A 92 2.21 7.94 -20.17
CA SER A 92 2.68 9.21 -20.72
C SER A 92 3.24 10.10 -19.61
N ILE A 93 2.54 10.25 -18.49
CA ILE A 93 3.06 10.99 -17.33
C ILE A 93 4.34 10.35 -16.82
N MET A 94 4.34 9.02 -16.58
CA MET A 94 5.48 8.29 -16.03
C MET A 94 6.73 8.42 -16.90
N THR A 95 6.57 8.27 -18.21
CA THR A 95 7.71 8.32 -19.16
C THR A 95 8.17 9.74 -19.41
N ALA A 96 7.28 10.72 -19.54
CA ALA A 96 7.64 12.12 -19.72
C ALA A 96 8.39 12.65 -18.48
N VAL A 97 7.86 12.46 -17.28
CA VAL A 97 8.52 12.91 -16.06
C VAL A 97 9.84 12.18 -15.83
N GLY A 98 9.89 10.85 -16.08
CA GLY A 98 11.11 10.07 -15.96
C GLY A 98 12.21 10.47 -16.96
N ASN A 99 11.84 10.93 -18.16
CA ASN A 99 12.76 11.40 -19.19
C ASN A 99 13.23 12.85 -18.98
N ASP A 100 12.28 13.76 -18.65
CA ASP A 100 12.53 15.21 -18.63
C ASP A 100 13.08 15.69 -17.27
N TYR A 101 12.83 14.92 -16.19
CA TYR A 101 13.30 15.20 -14.83
C TYR A 101 14.10 14.01 -14.29
N SER A 102 13.46 13.16 -13.48
CA SER A 102 14.07 11.92 -12.99
C SER A 102 13.01 10.86 -12.66
N TYR A 103 13.46 9.60 -12.54
CA TYR A 103 12.60 8.52 -12.05
C TYR A 103 12.12 8.77 -10.60
N GLN A 104 12.84 9.59 -9.84
CA GLN A 104 12.43 9.95 -8.49
C GLN A 104 11.21 10.87 -8.47
N ASP A 105 10.97 11.63 -9.54
CA ASP A 105 9.91 12.64 -9.61
C ASP A 105 8.58 12.11 -10.16
N ILE A 106 8.54 10.87 -10.65
CA ILE A 106 7.36 10.31 -11.34
C ILE A 106 6.08 10.34 -10.52
N PHE A 107 6.16 10.16 -9.20
CA PHE A 107 5.02 10.25 -8.29
C PHE A 107 4.87 11.64 -7.70
N THR A 108 5.98 12.31 -7.39
CA THR A 108 6.02 13.68 -6.83
C THR A 108 5.23 14.66 -7.69
N LYS A 109 5.47 14.68 -9.01
CA LYS A 109 4.75 15.55 -9.94
C LYS A 109 3.25 15.32 -9.94
N GLN A 110 2.82 14.07 -9.82
CA GLN A 110 1.41 13.70 -9.78
C GLN A 110 0.78 14.09 -8.42
N VAL A 111 1.48 13.88 -7.31
CA VAL A 111 1.04 14.32 -5.98
C VAL A 111 0.89 15.84 -5.95
N GLN A 112 1.84 16.59 -6.49
CA GLN A 112 1.76 18.06 -6.60
C GLN A 112 0.58 18.52 -7.46
N ALA A 113 0.25 17.79 -8.53
CA ALA A 113 -0.84 18.14 -9.44
C ALA A 113 -2.23 17.79 -8.89
N PHE A 114 -2.37 16.63 -8.23
CA PHE A 114 -3.68 16.06 -7.88
C PHE A 114 -3.97 16.09 -6.38
N GLY A 115 -2.94 16.14 -5.52
CA GLY A 115 -3.08 16.13 -4.07
C GLY A 115 -3.68 17.42 -3.54
N GLN A 116 -4.58 17.29 -2.57
CA GLN A 116 -5.24 18.41 -1.88
C GLN A 116 -5.21 18.17 -0.36
N PRO A 117 -5.34 19.22 0.45
CA PRO A 117 -5.42 19.07 1.90
C PRO A 117 -6.48 18.06 2.32
N GLY A 118 -6.12 17.15 3.22
CA GLY A 118 -7.00 16.08 3.70
C GLY A 118 -7.06 14.83 2.85
N ASP A 119 -6.48 14.81 1.63
CA ASP A 119 -6.31 13.59 0.84
C ASP A 119 -5.36 12.60 1.52
N ILE A 120 -5.40 11.34 1.11
CA ILE A 120 -4.49 10.30 1.59
C ILE A 120 -3.50 9.90 0.49
N LEU A 121 -2.22 9.76 0.84
CA LEU A 121 -1.25 9.04 0.03
C LEU A 121 -1.03 7.64 0.61
N LEU A 122 -1.46 6.60 -0.11
CA LEU A 122 -1.06 5.22 0.14
C LEU A 122 0.31 4.99 -0.51
N ALA A 123 1.36 4.96 0.32
CA ALA A 123 2.75 4.85 -0.09
C ALA A 123 3.29 3.44 0.15
N ILE A 124 3.58 2.66 -0.92
CA ILE A 124 3.97 1.26 -0.80
C ILE A 124 5.44 1.07 -1.17
N SER A 125 6.26 0.65 -0.18
CA SER A 125 7.68 0.34 -0.37
C SER A 125 8.12 -0.77 0.58
N THR A 126 8.35 -1.99 0.07
CA THR A 126 8.75 -3.15 0.88
C THR A 126 10.05 -2.96 1.67
N SER A 127 10.91 -2.06 1.24
CA SER A 127 12.15 -1.72 1.95
C SER A 127 12.08 -0.46 2.79
N GLY A 128 11.02 0.36 2.61
CA GLY A 128 10.95 1.70 3.16
C GLY A 128 12.03 2.67 2.61
N ASN A 129 12.69 2.34 1.48
CA ASN A 129 13.82 3.10 0.97
C ASN A 129 13.68 3.52 -0.51
N SER A 130 12.53 3.34 -1.14
CA SER A 130 12.31 3.73 -2.54
C SER A 130 12.32 5.24 -2.69
N GLY A 131 13.30 5.80 -3.41
CA GLY A 131 13.52 7.25 -3.51
C GLY A 131 12.31 8.02 -4.05
N ASN A 132 11.65 7.51 -5.09
CA ASN A 132 10.45 8.11 -5.65
C ASN A 132 9.23 8.07 -4.71
N VAL A 133 9.11 7.04 -3.86
CA VAL A 133 8.05 6.95 -2.84
C VAL A 133 8.34 7.93 -1.70
N ILE A 134 9.60 8.05 -1.29
CA ILE A 134 10.05 9.03 -0.29
C ILE A 134 9.74 10.46 -0.78
N ALA A 135 10.13 10.81 -2.01
CA ALA A 135 9.86 12.13 -2.57
C ALA A 135 8.34 12.40 -2.71
N ALA A 136 7.54 11.38 -3.00
CA ALA A 136 6.07 11.50 -3.01
C ALA A 136 5.49 11.77 -1.62
N ILE A 137 6.04 11.17 -0.55
CA ILE A 137 5.65 11.44 0.84
C ILE A 137 5.96 12.89 1.22
N GLU A 138 7.16 13.39 0.88
CA GLU A 138 7.54 14.79 1.09
C GLU A 138 6.56 15.74 0.43
N ALA A 139 6.27 15.52 -0.86
CA ALA A 139 5.30 16.32 -1.61
C ALA A 139 3.87 16.23 -1.03
N ALA A 140 3.47 15.07 -0.52
CA ALA A 140 2.16 14.89 0.10
C ALA A 140 2.05 15.67 1.41
N HIS A 141 3.08 15.68 2.25
CA HIS A 141 3.13 16.52 3.45
C HIS A 141 3.07 18.02 3.10
N GLU A 142 3.79 18.48 2.05
CA GLU A 142 3.71 19.85 1.55
C GLU A 142 2.31 20.23 1.06
N ARG A 143 1.53 19.24 0.60
CA ARG A 143 0.13 19.40 0.16
C ARG A 143 -0.89 19.17 1.28
N GLU A 144 -0.45 19.06 2.53
CA GLU A 144 -1.30 18.81 3.71
C GLU A 144 -2.13 17.53 3.59
N MET A 145 -1.57 16.51 2.93
CA MET A 145 -2.14 15.17 2.85
C MET A 145 -1.69 14.33 4.05
N HIS A 146 -2.43 13.26 4.36
CA HIS A 146 -2.01 12.24 5.32
C HIS A 146 -1.40 11.04 4.60
N ILE A 147 -0.53 10.32 5.30
CA ILE A 147 0.18 9.16 4.74
C ILE A 147 -0.33 7.87 5.39
N VAL A 148 -0.61 6.87 4.55
CA VAL A 148 -0.65 5.46 4.96
C VAL A 148 0.50 4.75 4.24
N ALA A 149 1.52 4.34 5.00
CA ALA A 149 2.70 3.70 4.46
C ALA A 149 2.67 2.19 4.69
N LEU A 150 2.72 1.40 3.60
CA LEU A 150 2.95 -0.04 3.67
C LEU A 150 4.43 -0.32 3.47
N THR A 151 5.10 -0.79 4.52
CA THR A 151 6.54 -1.02 4.54
C THR A 151 6.90 -2.43 5.02
N GLY A 152 8.17 -2.72 5.09
CA GLY A 152 8.78 -3.91 5.70
C GLY A 152 10.22 -3.58 6.07
N LYS A 153 10.99 -4.57 6.51
CA LYS A 153 12.41 -4.40 6.84
C LYS A 153 12.66 -3.28 7.86
N GLY A 154 11.74 -3.13 8.84
CA GLY A 154 11.83 -2.11 9.87
C GLY A 154 11.44 -0.69 9.45
N GLY A 155 10.82 -0.50 8.27
CA GLY A 155 10.29 0.78 7.80
C GLY A 155 11.27 1.68 7.03
N GLY A 156 12.58 1.37 7.08
CA GLY A 156 13.62 2.10 6.35
C GLY A 156 13.63 3.60 6.62
N LYS A 157 13.87 4.39 5.56
CA LYS A 157 13.89 5.86 5.62
C LYS A 157 12.48 6.49 5.68
N ILE A 158 11.43 5.75 5.31
CA ILE A 158 10.05 6.23 5.37
C ILE A 158 9.61 6.40 6.83
N LYS A 159 9.91 5.44 7.69
CA LYS A 159 9.47 5.44 9.09
C LYS A 159 9.72 6.75 9.84
N PRO A 160 10.93 7.34 9.86
CA PRO A 160 11.19 8.59 10.58
C PRO A 160 10.59 9.83 9.92
N MET A 161 10.03 9.74 8.71
CA MET A 161 9.37 10.85 8.01
C MET A 161 7.90 11.00 8.40
N LEU A 162 7.30 9.94 8.94
CA LEU A 162 5.88 9.92 9.30
C LEU A 162 5.64 10.72 10.58
N ASN A 163 4.59 11.52 10.58
CA ASN A 163 4.15 12.33 11.72
C ASN A 163 2.99 11.65 12.48
N GLY A 164 2.50 12.29 13.55
CA GLY A 164 1.47 11.69 14.41
C GLY A 164 0.11 11.48 13.75
N ASN A 165 -0.15 12.07 12.59
CA ASN A 165 -1.38 11.91 11.81
C ASN A 165 -1.26 10.81 10.75
N ASP A 166 -0.06 10.29 10.52
CA ASP A 166 0.22 9.26 9.54
C ASP A 166 0.13 7.86 10.17
N VAL A 167 0.02 6.84 9.33
CA VAL A 167 -0.02 5.45 9.76
C VAL A 167 1.05 4.65 9.02
N GLU A 168 1.92 3.97 9.77
CA GLU A 168 2.81 2.95 9.21
C GLU A 168 2.27 1.55 9.49
N ILE A 169 2.24 0.71 8.44
CA ILE A 169 1.98 -0.72 8.52
C ILE A 169 3.26 -1.42 8.06
N CYS A 170 4.13 -1.75 9.02
CA CYS A 170 5.44 -2.33 8.76
C CYS A 170 5.41 -3.84 8.96
N VAL A 171 5.44 -4.59 7.87
CA VAL A 171 5.45 -6.06 7.92
C VAL A 171 6.73 -6.57 8.58
N PRO A 172 6.65 -7.41 9.63
CA PRO A 172 7.80 -7.87 10.41
C PRO A 172 8.59 -9.00 9.70
N HIS A 173 9.12 -8.69 8.51
CA HIS A 173 9.88 -9.62 7.66
C HIS A 173 10.88 -8.89 6.75
N ASP A 174 11.94 -9.62 6.31
CA ASP A 174 13.00 -9.06 5.45
C ASP A 174 12.89 -9.47 3.98
N ARG A 175 12.14 -10.53 3.68
CA ARG A 175 12.00 -11.06 2.32
C ARG A 175 10.88 -10.35 1.59
N THR A 176 11.21 -9.65 0.49
CA THR A 176 10.27 -8.84 -0.29
C THR A 176 8.99 -9.59 -0.70
N ALA A 177 9.11 -10.84 -1.19
CA ALA A 177 7.95 -11.64 -1.59
C ALA A 177 6.97 -11.89 -0.42
N ARG A 178 7.50 -12.17 0.77
CA ARG A 178 6.66 -12.37 1.98
C ARG A 178 6.00 -11.06 2.43
N ILE A 179 6.72 -9.95 2.36
CA ILE A 179 6.18 -8.62 2.67
C ILE A 179 5.02 -8.27 1.74
N GLN A 180 5.18 -8.48 0.42
CA GLN A 180 4.13 -8.21 -0.57
C GLN A 180 2.87 -9.05 -0.36
N GLU A 181 3.00 -10.32 0.03
CA GLU A 181 1.85 -11.17 0.35
C GLU A 181 1.04 -10.67 1.55
N VAL A 182 1.68 -10.02 2.51
CA VAL A 182 1.01 -9.37 3.64
C VAL A 182 0.46 -8.00 3.22
N HIS A 183 1.17 -7.22 2.38
CA HIS A 183 0.66 -5.96 1.84
C HIS A 183 -0.65 -6.17 1.07
N LEU A 184 -0.75 -7.20 0.23
CA LEU A 184 -1.97 -7.54 -0.49
C LEU A 184 -3.13 -7.85 0.48
N LEU A 185 -2.89 -8.67 1.49
CA LEU A 185 -3.89 -8.96 2.52
C LEU A 185 -4.30 -7.70 3.30
N THR A 186 -3.34 -6.83 3.61
CA THR A 186 -3.59 -5.54 4.27
C THR A 186 -4.51 -4.65 3.43
N ILE A 187 -4.30 -4.60 2.12
CA ILE A 187 -5.18 -3.87 1.18
C ILE A 187 -6.61 -4.38 1.27
N HIS A 188 -6.82 -5.70 1.26
CA HIS A 188 -8.14 -6.29 1.41
C HIS A 188 -8.78 -5.93 2.76
N CYS A 189 -8.03 -6.02 3.86
CA CYS A 189 -8.53 -5.64 5.19
C CYS A 189 -8.90 -4.14 5.27
N ILE A 190 -8.16 -3.26 4.60
CA ILE A 190 -8.47 -1.83 4.54
C ILE A 190 -9.77 -1.61 3.74
N CYS A 191 -9.91 -2.26 2.58
CA CYS A 191 -11.10 -2.15 1.74
C CYS A 191 -12.35 -2.67 2.47
N ASP A 192 -12.25 -3.82 3.13
CA ASP A 192 -13.31 -4.38 3.99
C ASP A 192 -13.68 -3.40 5.12
N GLY A 193 -12.70 -2.89 5.84
CA GLY A 193 -12.92 -1.92 6.92
C GLY A 193 -13.57 -0.62 6.45
N ILE A 194 -13.23 -0.11 5.25
CA ILE A 194 -13.88 1.05 4.64
C ILE A 194 -15.35 0.72 4.30
N ASP A 195 -15.59 -0.43 3.65
CA ASP A 195 -16.95 -0.84 3.28
C ASP A 195 -17.83 -1.07 4.52
N ALA A 196 -17.31 -1.70 5.56
CA ALA A 196 -18.00 -1.90 6.83
C ALA A 196 -18.33 -0.55 7.52
N ALA A 197 -17.42 0.41 7.49
CA ALA A 197 -17.62 1.74 8.09
C ALA A 197 -18.68 2.57 7.34
N PHE A 198 -18.76 2.44 6.00
CA PHE A 198 -19.77 3.16 5.21
C PHE A 198 -21.18 2.52 5.26
N PHE A 199 -21.24 1.19 5.30
CA PHE A 199 -22.47 0.46 4.98
C PHE A 199 -22.88 -0.53 6.08
N GLY A 200 -22.11 -0.63 7.18
CA GLY A 200 -22.33 -1.61 8.25
C GLY A 200 -21.72 -2.98 7.92
N GLU A 201 -21.73 -3.87 8.90
CA GLU A 201 -21.25 -5.24 8.71
C GLU A 201 -22.16 -6.00 7.73
N ASP A 202 -21.57 -6.79 6.85
CA ASP A 202 -22.34 -7.68 6.00
C ASP A 202 -22.97 -8.77 6.89
N THR A 203 -24.29 -8.75 6.98
CA THR A 203 -25.01 -9.90 7.49
C THR A 203 -24.97 -10.97 6.39
N HIS A 204 -23.95 -11.81 6.42
CA HIS A 204 -23.95 -13.02 5.61
C HIS A 204 -25.07 -13.92 6.16
N GLU A 205 -26.26 -13.84 5.54
CA GLU A 205 -27.27 -14.89 5.63
C GLU A 205 -26.96 -16.02 4.65
#